data_d57ed411c0408f000e8b33367abe3d43
#
_entry.id   d57ed411c0408f000e8b33367abe3d43
#
_cell.length_a   1.000
_cell.length_b   1.000
_cell.length_c   1.000
_cell.angle_alpha   90.00
_cell.angle_beta   90.00
_cell.angle_gamma   90.00
#
_symmetry.space_group_name_H-M   'P 1'
#
loop_
_entity.id
_entity.type
_entity.pdbx_description
1 polymer ?
#
loop_
_entity_poly.entity_id
_entity_poly.type
_entity_poly.pdbx_seq_one_letter_code
_entity_poly.pdbx_strand_id
1 'polypeptide(L)'
;MTELQDLCTDLQTIWYQQIPLSKAMDMRIVDFADNTLTCCASLAPNVNVHGTAFAGSLYAVQALTGWGMMHLQLQLHELDASIVIANGQIDYAKPVAEEIVVSCSFAGQEAAMDNLQKSGKGRFQLTSKVQLSDGSSAGSFSGLYAVRLNR
;
A
#
# COMPACT_ATOMS: atom_id res chain seq x y z
N MET A 1 -10.47 -14.98 14.71
CA MET A 1 -9.69 -13.86 14.11
C MET A 1 -10.30 -12.54 14.53
N THR A 2 -9.49 -11.50 14.61
CA THR A 2 -9.98 -10.16 14.89
C THR A 2 -10.61 -9.55 13.64
N GLU A 3 -11.38 -8.47 13.83
CA GLU A 3 -11.95 -7.72 12.69
C GLU A 3 -10.85 -7.23 11.75
N LEU A 4 -9.72 -6.71 12.26
CA LEU A 4 -8.62 -6.24 11.44
C LEU A 4 -7.98 -7.37 10.63
N GLN A 5 -7.86 -8.56 11.22
CA GLN A 5 -7.34 -9.72 10.51
C GLN A 5 -8.26 -10.15 9.39
N ASP A 6 -9.58 -10.11 9.61
CA ASP A 6 -10.57 -10.44 8.59
C ASP A 6 -10.51 -9.45 7.42
N LEU A 7 -10.37 -8.15 7.72
CA LEU A 7 -10.23 -7.12 6.70
C LEU A 7 -8.96 -7.32 5.86
N CYS A 8 -7.86 -7.69 6.50
CA CYS A 8 -6.60 -7.98 5.80
C CYS A 8 -6.74 -9.22 4.91
N THR A 9 -7.41 -10.27 5.38
CA THR A 9 -7.66 -11.48 4.59
C THR A 9 -8.50 -11.14 3.35
N ASP A 10 -9.53 -10.34 3.53
CA ASP A 10 -10.39 -9.90 2.42
C ASP A 10 -9.61 -9.08 1.41
N LEU A 11 -8.77 -8.15 1.87
CA LEU A 11 -7.94 -7.32 1.00
C LEU A 11 -6.96 -8.19 0.19
N GLN A 12 -6.31 -9.16 0.85
CA GLN A 12 -5.40 -10.09 0.17
C GLN A 12 -6.11 -10.86 -0.94
N THR A 13 -7.34 -11.30 -0.68
CA THR A 13 -8.16 -12.01 -1.65
C THR A 13 -8.52 -11.10 -2.84
N ILE A 14 -8.91 -9.87 -2.57
CA ILE A 14 -9.21 -8.87 -3.61
C ILE A 14 -8.00 -8.65 -4.51
N TRP A 15 -6.83 -8.45 -3.92
CA TRP A 15 -5.61 -8.25 -4.70
C TRP A 15 -5.34 -9.43 -5.64
N TYR A 16 -5.34 -10.64 -5.12
CA TYR A 16 -4.99 -11.83 -5.90
C TYR A 16 -6.01 -12.13 -7.00
N GLN A 17 -7.29 -11.82 -6.75
CA GLN A 17 -8.37 -12.06 -7.73
C GLN A 17 -8.50 -10.93 -8.76
N GLN A 18 -8.34 -9.69 -8.36
CA GLN A 18 -8.64 -8.54 -9.20
C GLN A 18 -7.41 -7.80 -9.73
N ILE A 19 -6.25 -7.99 -9.08
CA ILE A 19 -4.97 -7.44 -9.54
C ILE A 19 -3.98 -8.59 -9.67
N PRO A 20 -4.03 -9.34 -10.78
CA PRO A 20 -3.19 -10.55 -10.94
C PRO A 20 -1.69 -10.30 -10.74
N LEU A 21 -1.21 -9.10 -11.06
CA LEU A 21 0.20 -8.73 -10.85
C LEU A 21 0.60 -8.86 -9.38
N SER A 22 -0.30 -8.57 -8.43
CA SER A 22 0.00 -8.69 -7.01
C SER A 22 0.36 -10.12 -6.62
N LYS A 23 -0.30 -11.09 -7.23
CA LYS A 23 0.00 -12.51 -7.02
C LYS A 23 1.32 -12.90 -7.68
N ALA A 24 1.58 -12.40 -8.89
CA ALA A 24 2.84 -12.65 -9.59
C ALA A 24 4.03 -12.07 -8.82
N MET A 25 3.86 -10.95 -8.14
CA MET A 25 4.87 -10.35 -7.27
C MET A 25 5.02 -11.06 -5.93
N ASP A 26 4.18 -12.03 -5.64
CA ASP A 26 4.10 -12.68 -4.32
C ASP A 26 3.91 -11.66 -3.20
N MET A 27 3.01 -10.71 -3.42
CA MET A 27 2.74 -9.66 -2.44
C MET A 27 1.79 -10.16 -1.35
N ARG A 28 2.16 -9.93 -0.10
CA ARG A 28 1.42 -10.41 1.06
C ARG A 28 1.28 -9.30 2.10
N ILE A 29 0.14 -9.30 2.79
CA ILE A 29 -0.06 -8.42 3.94
C ILE A 29 0.56 -9.10 5.16
N VAL A 30 1.45 -8.38 5.85
CA VAL A 30 2.12 -8.88 7.06
C VAL A 30 1.31 -8.50 8.29
N ASP A 31 0.90 -7.21 8.36
CA ASP A 31 0.29 -6.68 9.58
C ASP A 31 -0.46 -5.39 9.28
N PHE A 32 -1.52 -5.15 10.05
CA PHE A 32 -2.22 -3.87 10.09
C PHE A 32 -2.51 -3.52 11.54
N ALA A 33 -1.73 -2.60 12.09
CA ALA A 33 -1.83 -2.20 13.49
C ALA A 33 -1.43 -0.73 13.60
N ASP A 34 -2.03 -0.01 14.55
CA ASP A 34 -1.72 1.40 14.83
C ASP A 34 -1.78 2.27 13.57
N ASN A 35 -2.83 2.05 12.76
CA ASN A 35 -3.03 2.77 11.48
C ASN A 35 -1.83 2.65 10.53
N THR A 36 -1.09 1.56 10.61
CA THR A 36 0.03 1.28 9.73
C THR A 36 -0.16 -0.10 9.07
N LEU A 37 -0.12 -0.12 7.75
CA LEU A 37 -0.17 -1.35 6.96
C LEU A 37 1.25 -1.72 6.55
N THR A 38 1.64 -2.95 6.84
CA THR A 38 2.92 -3.52 6.43
C THR A 38 2.68 -4.67 5.47
N CYS A 39 3.34 -4.61 4.32
CA CYS A 39 3.27 -5.64 3.28
C CYS A 39 4.66 -6.13 2.95
N CYS A 40 4.75 -7.30 2.34
CA CYS A 40 6.01 -7.84 1.85
C CYS A 40 5.81 -8.48 0.49
N ALA A 41 6.92 -8.63 -0.23
CA ALA A 41 6.97 -9.36 -1.49
C ALA A 41 8.33 -10.07 -1.59
N SER A 42 8.33 -11.31 -2.05
CA SER A 42 9.56 -12.10 -2.19
C SER A 42 10.49 -11.48 -3.22
N LEU A 43 11.81 -11.57 -2.99
CA LEU A 43 12.77 -11.01 -3.94
C LEU A 43 12.76 -11.76 -5.28
N ALA A 44 12.70 -13.09 -5.25
CA ALA A 44 12.86 -13.90 -6.45
C ALA A 44 11.94 -13.51 -7.63
N PRO A 45 10.63 -13.34 -7.47
CA PRO A 45 9.78 -12.92 -8.59
C PRO A 45 9.92 -11.44 -8.95
N ASN A 46 10.66 -10.67 -8.16
CA ASN A 46 10.79 -9.20 -8.31
C ASN A 46 12.23 -8.77 -8.58
N VAL A 47 13.08 -9.70 -8.96
CA VAL A 47 14.50 -9.44 -9.11
C VAL A 47 14.81 -8.81 -10.48
N ASN A 48 15.83 -7.94 -10.50
CA ASN A 48 16.38 -7.33 -11.71
C ASN A 48 17.63 -8.09 -12.18
N VAL A 49 18.30 -7.58 -13.20
CA VAL A 49 19.50 -8.20 -13.80
C VAL A 49 20.70 -8.23 -12.84
N HIS A 50 20.67 -7.45 -11.76
CA HIS A 50 21.75 -7.40 -10.77
C HIS A 50 21.46 -8.26 -9.54
N GLY A 51 20.32 -8.96 -9.49
CA GLY A 51 19.93 -9.76 -8.32
C GLY A 51 19.34 -8.96 -7.18
N THR A 52 18.98 -7.71 -7.41
CA THR A 52 18.27 -6.86 -6.43
C THR A 52 16.85 -6.60 -6.89
N ALA A 53 16.04 -5.96 -6.06
CA ALA A 53 14.64 -5.72 -6.40
C ALA A 53 14.54 -4.78 -7.61
N PHE A 54 13.71 -5.18 -8.58
CA PHE A 54 13.42 -4.37 -9.76
C PHE A 54 12.70 -3.08 -9.38
N ALA A 55 13.11 -1.97 -9.98
CA ALA A 55 12.54 -0.64 -9.70
C ALA A 55 11.02 -0.61 -9.88
N GLY A 56 10.52 -1.24 -10.94
CA GLY A 56 9.08 -1.33 -11.20
C GLY A 56 8.32 -2.10 -10.13
N SER A 57 8.91 -3.17 -9.59
CA SER A 57 8.31 -3.93 -8.48
C SER A 57 8.28 -3.08 -7.21
N LEU A 58 9.37 -2.36 -6.91
CA LEU A 58 9.40 -1.45 -5.75
C LEU A 58 8.33 -0.37 -5.87
N TYR A 59 8.12 0.16 -7.07
CA TYR A 59 7.05 1.11 -7.32
C TYR A 59 5.68 0.48 -7.06
N ALA A 60 5.42 -0.66 -7.70
CA ALA A 60 4.11 -1.34 -7.64
C ALA A 60 3.75 -1.78 -6.21
N VAL A 61 4.70 -2.36 -5.48
CA VAL A 61 4.45 -2.82 -4.11
C VAL A 61 4.11 -1.64 -3.19
N GLN A 62 4.84 -0.54 -3.31
CA GLN A 62 4.57 0.65 -2.50
C GLN A 62 3.25 1.31 -2.88
N ALA A 63 2.97 1.44 -4.18
CA ALA A 63 1.72 2.01 -4.66
C ALA A 63 0.52 1.19 -4.19
N LEU A 64 0.62 -0.14 -4.24
CA LEU A 64 -0.45 -1.03 -3.84
C LEU A 64 -0.61 -1.08 -2.31
N THR A 65 0.46 -0.92 -1.56
CA THR A 65 0.39 -0.81 -0.09
C THR A 65 -0.43 0.42 0.31
N GLY A 66 -0.20 1.57 -0.32
CA GLY A 66 -1.00 2.77 -0.09
C GLY A 66 -2.45 2.61 -0.50
N TRP A 67 -2.71 1.97 -1.65
CA TRP A 67 -4.06 1.65 -2.09
C TRP A 67 -4.76 0.74 -1.06
N GLY A 68 -4.05 -0.25 -0.55
CA GLY A 68 -4.56 -1.15 0.48
C GLY A 68 -4.90 -0.44 1.77
N MET A 69 -4.05 0.52 2.18
CA MET A 69 -4.35 1.36 3.34
C MET A 69 -5.67 2.11 3.13
N MET A 70 -5.87 2.71 1.96
CA MET A 70 -7.13 3.41 1.66
C MET A 70 -8.32 2.45 1.71
N HIS A 71 -8.18 1.27 1.12
CA HIS A 71 -9.24 0.27 1.14
C HIS A 71 -9.63 -0.11 2.58
N LEU A 72 -8.63 -0.38 3.43
CA LEU A 72 -8.87 -0.73 4.83
C LEU A 72 -9.56 0.40 5.59
N GLN A 73 -9.14 1.64 5.38
CA GLN A 73 -9.77 2.80 6.02
C GLN A 73 -11.22 2.97 5.59
N LEU A 74 -11.51 2.76 4.30
CA LEU A 74 -12.88 2.82 3.80
C LEU A 74 -13.74 1.72 4.42
N GLN A 75 -13.22 0.51 4.56
CA GLN A 75 -13.94 -0.58 5.21
C GLN A 75 -14.21 -0.27 6.69
N LEU A 76 -13.21 0.26 7.40
CA LEU A 76 -13.37 0.62 8.81
C LEU A 76 -14.42 1.72 9.03
N HIS A 77 -14.56 2.64 8.07
CA HIS A 77 -15.55 3.71 8.12
C HIS A 77 -16.87 3.33 7.44
N GLU A 78 -17.00 2.08 6.98
CA GLU A 78 -18.20 1.56 6.30
C GLU A 78 -18.59 2.41 5.09
N LEU A 79 -17.59 2.82 4.31
CA LEU A 79 -17.76 3.64 3.11
C LEU A 79 -17.51 2.80 1.86
N ASP A 80 -18.43 2.90 0.90
CA ASP A 80 -18.29 2.31 -0.43
C ASP A 80 -17.75 3.38 -1.37
N ALA A 81 -16.55 3.15 -1.91
CA ALA A 81 -15.85 4.17 -2.69
C ALA A 81 -14.93 3.55 -3.72
N SER A 82 -14.58 4.34 -4.72
CA SER A 82 -13.56 4.01 -5.71
C SER A 82 -12.26 4.73 -5.38
N ILE A 83 -11.13 4.05 -5.54
CA ILE A 83 -9.80 4.58 -5.26
C ILE A 83 -8.98 4.53 -6.54
N VAL A 84 -8.36 5.65 -6.91
CA VAL A 84 -7.39 5.70 -8.00
C VAL A 84 -6.15 6.46 -7.55
N ILE A 85 -5.00 6.11 -8.10
CA ILE A 85 -3.78 6.90 -7.90
C ILE A 85 -3.74 7.98 -8.96
N ALA A 86 -3.73 9.24 -8.51
CA ALA A 86 -3.71 10.39 -9.41
C ALA A 86 -2.28 10.87 -9.70
N ASN A 87 -1.34 10.59 -8.80
CA ASN A 87 0.05 11.02 -8.92
C ASN A 87 0.91 10.13 -8.05
N GLY A 88 2.17 9.93 -8.44
CA GLY A 88 3.13 9.17 -7.64
C GLY A 88 4.54 9.65 -7.88
N GLN A 89 5.32 9.71 -6.80
CA GLN A 89 6.75 10.03 -6.84
C GLN A 89 7.50 9.02 -5.99
N ILE A 90 8.62 8.54 -6.50
CA ILE A 90 9.41 7.51 -5.83
C ILE A 90 10.89 7.91 -5.74
N ASP A 91 11.51 7.60 -4.62
CA ASP A 91 12.95 7.70 -4.42
C ASP A 91 13.52 6.30 -4.21
N TYR A 92 14.60 5.99 -4.92
CA TYR A 92 15.36 4.76 -4.80
C TYR A 92 16.69 5.10 -4.10
N ALA A 93 16.72 4.96 -2.78
CA ALA A 93 17.89 5.36 -2.00
C ALA A 93 18.97 4.29 -1.94
N LYS A 94 18.58 3.01 -1.87
CA LYS A 94 19.50 1.87 -1.75
C LYS A 94 18.97 0.67 -2.51
N PRO A 95 19.85 -0.19 -3.05
CA PRO A 95 19.42 -1.48 -3.61
C PRO A 95 18.78 -2.35 -2.51
N VAL A 96 17.78 -3.14 -2.91
CA VAL A 96 17.13 -4.10 -2.02
C VAL A 96 17.55 -5.51 -2.45
N ALA A 97 18.36 -6.18 -1.64
CA ALA A 97 18.87 -7.51 -1.91
C ALA A 97 18.27 -8.56 -0.96
N GLU A 98 17.11 -8.30 -0.44
CA GLU A 98 16.38 -9.15 0.50
C GLU A 98 14.89 -9.04 0.23
N GLU A 99 14.05 -9.70 1.03
CA GLU A 99 12.60 -9.59 0.88
C GLU A 99 12.19 -8.11 0.93
N ILE A 100 11.27 -7.72 0.03
CA ILE A 100 10.75 -6.36 -0.01
C ILE A 100 9.73 -6.22 1.13
N VAL A 101 9.98 -5.29 2.05
CA VAL A 101 9.07 -4.98 3.15
C VAL A 101 8.70 -3.51 3.07
N VAL A 102 7.40 -3.23 3.05
CA VAL A 102 6.89 -1.86 2.84
C VAL A 102 5.88 -1.54 3.94
N SER A 103 5.96 -0.34 4.48
CA SER A 103 4.97 0.15 5.44
C SER A 103 4.38 1.48 4.99
N CYS A 104 3.09 1.69 5.32
CA CYS A 104 2.34 2.91 5.03
C CYS A 104 1.49 3.26 6.24
N SER A 105 1.63 4.50 6.74
CA SER A 105 0.84 5.01 7.86
C SER A 105 -0.28 5.92 7.37
N PHE A 106 -1.43 5.87 8.05
CA PHE A 106 -2.57 6.75 7.78
C PHE A 106 -2.60 7.97 8.69
N ALA A 107 -1.61 8.17 9.53
CA ALA A 107 -1.56 9.29 10.46
C ALA A 107 -1.63 10.63 9.73
N GLY A 108 -2.40 11.57 10.28
CA GLY A 108 -2.53 12.90 9.71
C GLY A 108 -3.57 13.05 8.62
N GLN A 109 -4.38 12.01 8.35
CA GLN A 109 -5.36 12.03 7.26
C GLN A 109 -6.80 12.31 7.73
N GLU A 110 -7.00 12.72 8.96
CA GLU A 110 -8.34 12.91 9.55
C GLU A 110 -9.15 13.97 8.81
N ALA A 111 -8.52 15.09 8.45
CA ALA A 111 -9.20 16.17 7.72
C ALA A 111 -9.64 15.72 6.32
N ALA A 112 -8.81 14.95 5.62
CA ALA A 112 -9.14 14.42 4.31
C ALA A 112 -10.29 13.41 4.39
N MET A 113 -10.31 12.57 5.45
CA MET A 113 -11.41 11.62 5.68
C MET A 113 -12.72 12.37 5.97
N ASP A 114 -12.69 13.39 6.80
CA ASP A 114 -13.86 14.22 7.06
C ASP A 114 -14.41 14.85 5.77
N ASN A 115 -13.52 15.37 4.93
CA ASN A 115 -13.90 15.95 3.65
C ASN A 115 -14.55 14.92 2.72
N LEU A 116 -14.00 13.71 2.68
CA LEU A 116 -14.58 12.63 1.90
C LEU A 116 -16.00 12.31 2.36
N GLN A 117 -16.22 12.21 3.67
CA GLN A 117 -17.53 11.90 4.22
C GLN A 117 -18.54 13.00 3.96
N LYS A 118 -18.12 14.25 3.98
CA LYS A 118 -19.00 15.43 3.76
C LYS A 118 -19.30 15.67 2.29
N SER A 119 -18.27 15.67 1.45
CA SER A 119 -18.41 16.05 0.04
C SER A 119 -18.54 14.88 -0.93
N GLY A 120 -18.22 13.66 -0.49
CA GLY A 120 -18.19 12.49 -1.35
C GLY A 120 -16.90 12.33 -2.16
N LYS A 121 -15.93 13.22 -1.97
CA LYS A 121 -14.63 13.19 -2.64
C LYS A 121 -13.53 13.49 -1.63
N GLY A 122 -12.39 12.83 -1.79
CA GLY A 122 -11.23 13.09 -0.95
C GLY A 122 -9.94 12.81 -1.70
N ARG A 123 -8.87 13.47 -1.25
CA ARG A 123 -7.52 13.28 -1.78
C ARG A 123 -6.60 13.01 -0.61
N PHE A 124 -5.87 11.90 -0.71
CA PHE A 124 -5.02 11.40 0.38
C PHE A 124 -3.60 11.26 -0.13
N GLN A 125 -2.70 12.06 0.41
CA GLN A 125 -1.28 11.95 0.11
C GLN A 125 -0.67 10.97 1.12
N LEU A 126 -0.37 9.75 0.66
CA LEU A 126 0.19 8.71 1.52
C LEU A 126 1.63 8.41 1.11
N THR A 127 2.47 8.18 2.10
CA THR A 127 3.85 7.79 1.90
C THR A 127 4.05 6.34 2.33
N SER A 128 4.59 5.53 1.43
CA SER A 128 5.04 4.18 1.72
C SER A 128 6.56 4.16 1.75
N LYS A 129 7.15 3.33 2.61
CA LYS A 129 8.60 3.24 2.77
C LYS A 129 9.05 1.78 2.68
N VAL A 130 10.14 1.56 1.95
CA VAL A 130 10.79 0.25 1.90
C VAL A 130 11.74 0.16 3.09
N GLN A 131 11.53 -0.84 3.94
CA GLN A 131 12.31 -1.06 5.14
C GLN A 131 13.31 -2.19 4.94
N LEU A 132 14.55 -1.99 5.34
CA LEU A 132 15.58 -3.03 5.31
C LEU A 132 15.73 -3.66 6.69
N SER A 133 16.28 -4.88 6.71
CA SER A 133 16.48 -5.64 7.96
C SER A 133 17.42 -4.95 8.93
N ASP A 134 18.29 -4.05 8.45
CA ASP A 134 19.18 -3.26 9.31
C ASP A 134 18.49 -2.04 9.95
N GLY A 135 17.19 -1.85 9.69
CA GLY A 135 16.43 -0.72 10.22
C GLY A 135 16.45 0.54 9.36
N SER A 136 17.23 0.57 8.28
CA SER A 136 17.27 1.71 7.37
C SER A 136 16.15 1.63 6.33
N SER A 137 15.89 2.75 5.64
CA SER A 137 14.96 2.81 4.52
C SER A 137 15.72 2.72 3.21
N ALA A 138 15.24 1.86 2.31
CA ALA A 138 15.81 1.74 0.96
C ALA A 138 15.20 2.72 -0.02
N GLY A 139 14.11 3.38 0.36
CA GLY A 139 13.43 4.35 -0.48
C GLY A 139 12.02 4.59 -0.01
N SER A 140 11.33 5.49 -0.70
CA SER A 140 9.96 5.86 -0.36
C SER A 140 9.17 6.20 -1.62
N PHE A 141 7.85 6.06 -1.49
CA PHE A 141 6.89 6.40 -2.52
C PHE A 141 5.83 7.31 -1.91
N SER A 142 5.58 8.46 -2.54
CA SER A 142 4.50 9.36 -2.14
C SER A 142 3.44 9.33 -3.23
N GLY A 143 2.25 8.84 -2.88
CA GLY A 143 1.14 8.72 -3.82
C GLY A 143 -0.04 9.59 -3.43
N LEU A 144 -0.65 10.24 -4.42
CA LEU A 144 -1.92 10.94 -4.23
C LEU A 144 -3.05 10.00 -4.63
N TYR A 145 -3.82 9.57 -3.66
CA TYR A 145 -4.95 8.66 -3.85
C TYR A 145 -6.23 9.48 -3.89
N ALA A 146 -6.88 9.50 -5.05
CA ALA A 146 -8.16 10.18 -5.23
C ALA A 146 -9.29 9.19 -4.95
N VAL A 147 -10.19 9.55 -4.04
CA VAL A 147 -11.26 8.69 -3.57
C VAL A 147 -12.59 9.36 -3.81
N ARG A 148 -13.55 8.60 -4.32
CA ARG A 148 -14.92 9.08 -4.56
C ARG A 148 -15.91 8.06 -4.03
N LEU A 149 -16.86 8.52 -3.22
CA LEU A 149 -17.94 7.67 -2.73
C LEU A 149 -18.83 7.25 -3.90
N ASN A 150 -19.22 5.98 -3.91
CA ASN A 150 -20.16 5.41 -4.87
C ASN A 150 -21.58 5.72 -4.36
N ARG A 151 -22.31 6.56 -5.07
CA ARG A 151 -23.66 6.99 -4.67
C ARG A 151 -24.68 6.70 -5.77
#